data_e798424b7557df916f838a8d060109b9
#
_entry.id   e798424b7557df916f838a8d060109b9
#
_cell.length_a   1.000
_cell.length_b   1.000
_cell.length_c   1.000
_cell.angle_alpha   90.00
_cell.angle_beta   90.00
_cell.angle_gamma   90.00
#
_symmetry.space_group_name_H-M   'P 1'
#
loop_
_entity.id
_entity.type
_entity.pdbx_description
1 polymer ?
#
loop_
_entity_poly.entity_id
_entity_poly.type
_entity_poly.pdbx_seq_one_letter_code
_entity_poly.pdbx_strand_id
1 'polypeptide(L)'
;MKPLLKTALTLILFLPLMSGVSAATDKLPTLREQMKVIHELFDVNFIYDSSLDLDIPYKGQPMTGKSLEACLEALFKDTGINYEINRKYVVLTKADSKKKPKDYTILIEEQRDTLSESIITALIAKELNTTQTGFKKIDRKTFDPGFAVMSSPDIIKTIQQLPGVASGTELLSGMYVRGGDGSDNLYLLDGVPLYQVSHLLGLFSSFNTDVTESVDFYKSGFPARYGGRLSSVVDVRTREGDFNEYHGLFSIGLLDGRLQFEGPIVKGKTSFNIGLRRSWIDVFTEPVCLFISRNQDRDYRIKYAFWDLNACITHKFADDNRLSLNLYGGRDAAKFISGEKYTEKENVLETVQEYYNEAGIGLEWGNFITSLDWDYKFADNHELEAKAYFSRYAAGFSFNEFIRQDAMEDIRNSTYKNGVNRSRTSDIGLKADFSWRSSDRHHLRYGTSLQLHLYSPEYLGENTVVNQGDTLKNDRFYEDDFKKSLEPAAYIEDEIAIGQNLT
;
A
#
# COMPACT_ATOMS: atom_id res chain seq x y z
N MET A 1 6.70 23.53 25.37
CA MET A 1 6.08 22.45 24.59
C MET A 1 4.58 22.66 24.23
N LYS A 2 3.78 23.45 24.94
CA LYS A 2 2.35 23.64 24.61
C LYS A 2 1.98 24.55 23.43
N PRO A 3 2.76 25.53 22.97
CA PRO A 3 2.37 26.35 21.80
C PRO A 3 2.73 25.76 20.44
N LEU A 4 3.72 24.88 20.32
CA LEU A 4 4.21 24.34 19.04
C LEU A 4 3.24 23.34 18.40
N LEU A 5 2.48 22.60 19.20
CA LEU A 5 1.52 21.60 18.69
C LEU A 5 0.26 22.26 18.09
N LYS A 6 -0.11 23.46 18.58
CA LYS A 6 -1.25 24.20 18.03
C LYS A 6 -0.97 24.83 16.68
N THR A 7 0.26 25.26 16.43
CA THR A 7 0.62 25.92 15.16
C THR A 7 0.77 24.91 14.01
N ALA A 8 1.26 23.70 14.29
CA ALA A 8 1.35 22.66 13.27
C ALA A 8 -0.01 22.09 12.86
N LEU A 9 -0.95 21.99 13.80
CA LEU A 9 -2.31 21.48 13.51
C LEU A 9 -3.16 22.52 12.76
N THR A 10 -2.90 23.83 12.94
CA THR A 10 -3.65 24.90 12.27
C THR A 10 -3.19 25.09 10.81
N LEU A 11 -1.96 24.71 10.46
CA LEU A 11 -1.46 24.84 9.09
C LEU A 11 -1.97 23.76 8.15
N ILE A 12 -2.43 22.62 8.68
CA ILE A 12 -3.02 21.52 7.88
C ILE A 12 -4.49 21.78 7.54
N LEU A 13 -5.16 22.72 8.23
CA LEU A 13 -6.59 23.00 8.08
C LEU A 13 -6.94 24.24 7.24
N PHE A 14 -5.97 25.00 6.74
CA PHE A 14 -6.20 26.15 5.87
C PHE A 14 -5.57 25.99 4.48
N LEU A 15 -6.12 25.06 3.68
CA LEU A 15 -6.13 25.22 2.23
C LEU A 15 -7.40 26.01 1.90
N PRO A 16 -7.31 27.23 1.35
CA PRO A 16 -8.50 27.92 0.87
C PRO A 16 -9.08 27.10 -0.28
N LEU A 17 -10.32 26.66 -0.12
CA LEU A 17 -11.20 26.31 -1.24
C LEU A 17 -11.28 27.56 -2.15
N MET A 18 -10.44 27.63 -3.15
CA MET A 18 -10.66 28.49 -4.29
C MET A 18 -11.87 27.94 -5.05
N SER A 19 -13.05 28.33 -4.63
CA SER A 19 -14.22 28.33 -5.50
C SER A 19 -13.94 29.33 -6.63
N GLY A 20 -13.41 28.82 -7.75
CA GLY A 20 -13.36 29.54 -8.98
C GLY A 20 -14.78 29.86 -9.41
N VAL A 21 -15.18 31.12 -9.25
CA VAL A 21 -16.31 31.69 -9.97
C VAL A 21 -15.88 31.69 -11.46
N SER A 22 -16.25 30.62 -12.17
CA SER A 22 -16.19 30.58 -13.61
C SER A 22 -17.24 31.58 -14.12
N ALA A 23 -16.79 32.63 -14.76
CA ALA A 23 -17.66 33.49 -15.54
C ALA A 23 -18.41 32.60 -16.54
N ALA A 24 -19.73 32.56 -16.44
CA ALA A 24 -20.61 31.90 -17.37
C ALA A 24 -20.42 32.54 -18.75
N THR A 25 -19.67 31.90 -19.62
CA THR A 25 -19.81 32.14 -21.03
C THR A 25 -21.14 31.51 -21.47
N ASP A 26 -22.00 32.30 -22.10
CA ASP A 26 -23.29 31.90 -22.72
C ASP A 26 -23.08 30.90 -23.87
N LYS A 27 -22.54 29.72 -23.56
CA LYS A 27 -22.50 28.59 -24.51
C LYS A 27 -23.71 27.70 -24.22
N LEU A 28 -24.55 27.53 -25.21
CA LEU A 28 -25.64 26.56 -25.19
C LEU A 28 -25.06 25.16 -24.85
N PRO A 29 -25.70 24.38 -23.98
CA PRO A 29 -25.24 23.04 -23.64
C PRO A 29 -25.27 22.14 -24.89
N THR A 30 -24.36 21.21 -25.00
CA THR A 30 -24.29 20.24 -26.11
C THR A 30 -25.26 19.08 -25.90
N LEU A 31 -25.53 18.31 -26.96
CA LEU A 31 -26.30 17.06 -26.84
C LEU A 31 -25.67 16.12 -25.82
N ARG A 32 -24.34 16.00 -25.81
CA ARG A 32 -23.57 15.18 -24.87
C ARG A 32 -23.79 15.60 -23.40
N GLU A 33 -23.85 16.90 -23.14
CA GLU A 33 -24.13 17.41 -21.78
C GLU A 33 -25.58 17.13 -21.37
N GLN A 34 -26.52 17.25 -22.29
CA GLN A 34 -27.93 16.93 -22.01
C GLN A 34 -28.17 15.41 -21.83
N MET A 35 -27.43 14.55 -22.54
CA MET A 35 -27.46 13.10 -22.33
C MET A 35 -26.99 12.72 -20.91
N LYS A 36 -26.01 13.42 -20.33
CA LYS A 36 -25.61 13.22 -18.92
C LYS A 36 -26.76 13.57 -17.96
N VAL A 37 -27.45 14.65 -18.20
CA VAL A 37 -28.62 15.04 -17.39
C VAL A 37 -29.73 13.98 -17.45
N ILE A 38 -30.00 13.42 -18.65
CA ILE A 38 -31.00 12.34 -18.81
C ILE A 38 -30.50 11.06 -18.12
N HIS A 39 -29.22 10.72 -18.22
CA HIS A 39 -28.64 9.60 -17.50
C HIS A 39 -28.88 9.72 -15.98
N GLU A 40 -28.61 10.88 -15.38
CA GLU A 40 -28.81 11.14 -13.96
C GLU A 40 -30.29 11.13 -13.53
N LEU A 41 -31.21 11.63 -14.39
CA LEU A 41 -32.63 11.70 -14.08
C LEU A 41 -33.38 10.36 -14.18
N PHE A 42 -32.98 9.50 -15.12
CA PHE A 42 -33.74 8.29 -15.48
C PHE A 42 -32.95 6.99 -15.29
N ASP A 43 -31.70 7.03 -14.82
CA ASP A 43 -30.81 5.86 -14.67
C ASP A 43 -30.70 5.02 -15.96
N VAL A 44 -30.52 5.70 -17.12
CA VAL A 44 -30.37 5.07 -18.43
C VAL A 44 -28.99 5.33 -19.03
N ASN A 45 -28.43 4.33 -19.71
CA ASN A 45 -27.12 4.42 -20.34
C ASN A 45 -27.28 4.61 -21.86
N PHE A 46 -26.46 5.46 -22.47
CA PHE A 46 -26.45 5.69 -23.90
C PHE A 46 -25.37 4.86 -24.60
N ILE A 47 -25.79 4.16 -25.69
CA ILE A 47 -24.91 3.39 -26.56
C ILE A 47 -24.91 4.04 -27.93
N TYR A 48 -23.74 4.44 -28.44
CA TYR A 48 -23.63 5.10 -29.74
C TYR A 48 -22.28 4.84 -30.41
N ASP A 49 -22.27 4.92 -31.74
CA ASP A 49 -21.07 4.83 -32.54
C ASP A 49 -20.24 6.13 -32.44
N SER A 50 -18.91 6.03 -32.40
CA SER A 50 -18.00 7.18 -32.33
C SER A 50 -18.10 8.11 -33.55
N SER A 51 -18.77 7.71 -34.65
CA SER A 51 -19.05 8.52 -35.84
C SER A 51 -20.21 9.51 -35.64
N LEU A 52 -20.97 9.42 -34.54
CA LEU A 52 -22.05 10.36 -34.24
C LEU A 52 -21.47 11.64 -33.60
N ASP A 53 -21.78 12.81 -34.23
CA ASP A 53 -21.44 14.09 -33.64
C ASP A 53 -22.44 14.45 -32.54
N LEU A 54 -22.01 14.39 -31.30
CA LEU A 54 -22.80 14.71 -30.11
C LEU A 54 -22.43 16.06 -29.48
N ASP A 55 -21.50 16.79 -30.09
CA ASP A 55 -21.06 18.09 -29.60
C ASP A 55 -21.84 19.26 -30.22
N ILE A 56 -22.98 18.94 -30.86
CA ILE A 56 -23.95 19.90 -31.43
C ILE A 56 -24.63 20.65 -30.25
N PRO A 57 -24.73 21.99 -30.33
CA PRO A 57 -25.43 22.81 -29.33
C PRO A 57 -26.93 22.50 -29.26
N TYR A 58 -27.43 22.21 -28.08
CA TYR A 58 -28.86 21.99 -27.80
C TYR A 58 -29.59 23.32 -27.59
N LYS A 59 -30.62 23.60 -28.40
CA LYS A 59 -31.43 24.81 -28.35
C LYS A 59 -32.83 24.62 -27.75
N GLY A 60 -33.10 23.43 -27.17
CA GLY A 60 -34.40 23.06 -26.63
C GLY A 60 -34.61 23.52 -25.19
N GLN A 61 -35.80 23.18 -24.64
CA GLN A 61 -36.18 23.51 -23.28
C GLN A 61 -35.56 22.52 -22.25
N PRO A 62 -35.44 22.90 -20.97
CA PRO A 62 -34.92 22.02 -19.92
C PRO A 62 -35.62 20.66 -19.87
N MET A 63 -34.86 19.61 -19.52
CA MET A 63 -35.30 18.20 -19.51
C MET A 63 -36.08 17.81 -18.24
N THR A 64 -36.22 18.70 -17.28
CA THR A 64 -36.87 18.45 -15.98
C THR A 64 -38.38 18.35 -16.11
N GLY A 65 -39.00 17.32 -15.47
CA GLY A 65 -40.46 17.17 -15.38
C GLY A 65 -41.14 16.49 -16.58
N LYS A 66 -40.37 15.86 -17.50
CA LYS A 66 -40.88 15.12 -18.66
C LYS A 66 -40.62 13.60 -18.52
N SER A 67 -41.31 12.78 -19.31
CA SER A 67 -40.96 11.35 -19.42
C SER A 67 -39.65 11.15 -20.19
N LEU A 68 -39.02 9.98 -20.05
CA LEU A 68 -37.79 9.63 -20.77
C LEU A 68 -37.94 9.79 -22.28
N GLU A 69 -39.07 9.25 -22.83
CA GLU A 69 -39.38 9.32 -24.27
C GLU A 69 -39.51 10.78 -24.72
N ALA A 70 -40.20 11.63 -23.95
CA ALA A 70 -40.38 13.02 -24.27
C ALA A 70 -39.04 13.83 -24.20
N CYS A 71 -38.15 13.43 -23.33
CA CYS A 71 -36.81 14.01 -23.25
C CYS A 71 -35.95 13.62 -24.44
N LEU A 72 -35.97 12.34 -24.85
CA LEU A 72 -35.21 11.81 -25.97
C LEU A 72 -35.74 12.38 -27.31
N GLU A 73 -37.05 12.46 -27.47
CA GLU A 73 -37.68 13.06 -28.65
C GLU A 73 -37.30 14.54 -28.80
N ALA A 74 -37.33 15.28 -27.69
CA ALA A 74 -36.91 16.69 -27.69
C ALA A 74 -35.39 16.86 -27.94
N LEU A 75 -34.55 15.92 -27.41
CA LEU A 75 -33.09 15.99 -27.52
C LEU A 75 -32.62 15.73 -28.97
N PHE A 76 -33.19 14.70 -29.59
CA PHE A 76 -32.73 14.25 -30.92
C PHE A 76 -33.57 14.76 -32.10
N LYS A 77 -34.58 15.59 -31.81
CA LYS A 77 -35.38 16.25 -32.86
C LYS A 77 -34.47 17.07 -33.81
N ASP A 78 -34.60 16.86 -35.10
CA ASP A 78 -33.86 17.55 -36.16
C ASP A 78 -32.33 17.39 -36.14
N THR A 79 -31.81 16.41 -35.38
CA THR A 79 -30.36 16.13 -35.29
C THR A 79 -29.88 15.05 -36.26
N GLY A 80 -30.78 14.35 -36.95
CA GLY A 80 -30.45 13.20 -37.79
C GLY A 80 -29.99 11.96 -37.00
N ILE A 81 -30.31 11.91 -35.71
CA ILE A 81 -30.03 10.77 -34.81
C ILE A 81 -31.35 10.10 -34.44
N ASN A 82 -31.45 8.82 -34.71
CA ASN A 82 -32.54 7.98 -34.24
C ASN A 82 -32.16 7.32 -32.93
N TYR A 83 -33.14 7.06 -32.05
CA TYR A 83 -32.94 6.38 -30.84
C TYR A 83 -33.90 5.19 -30.65
N GLU A 84 -33.45 4.16 -29.94
CA GLU A 84 -34.27 3.02 -29.56
C GLU A 84 -34.02 2.75 -28.06
N ILE A 85 -35.13 2.57 -27.29
CA ILE A 85 -35.04 2.33 -25.85
C ILE A 85 -35.13 0.82 -25.64
N ASN A 86 -34.11 0.24 -25.03
CA ASN A 86 -34.05 -1.15 -24.64
C ASN A 86 -33.74 -1.27 -23.13
N ARG A 87 -34.75 -1.36 -22.31
CA ARG A 87 -34.70 -1.38 -20.84
C ARG A 87 -33.97 -0.15 -20.30
N LYS A 88 -32.73 -0.34 -19.77
CA LYS A 88 -31.89 0.73 -19.24
C LYS A 88 -30.91 1.32 -20.27
N TYR A 89 -31.01 0.93 -21.53
CA TYR A 89 -30.11 1.41 -22.57
C TYR A 89 -30.86 2.18 -23.64
N VAL A 90 -30.29 3.28 -24.10
CA VAL A 90 -30.77 4.07 -25.23
C VAL A 90 -29.74 3.97 -26.35
N VAL A 91 -30.06 3.27 -27.42
CA VAL A 91 -29.19 3.06 -28.58
C VAL A 91 -29.40 4.17 -29.59
N LEU A 92 -28.33 4.87 -29.97
CA LEU A 92 -28.39 5.96 -30.97
C LEU A 92 -27.83 5.47 -32.30
N THR A 93 -28.55 5.80 -33.39
CA THR A 93 -28.14 5.46 -34.77
C THR A 93 -28.31 6.65 -35.71
N LYS A 94 -27.55 6.71 -36.80
CA LYS A 94 -27.65 7.78 -37.82
C LYS A 94 -28.87 7.54 -38.67
N ALA A 95 -29.67 8.58 -38.94
CA ALA A 95 -30.94 8.49 -39.66
C ALA A 95 -30.83 8.06 -41.15
N ASP A 96 -29.64 8.17 -41.76
CA ASP A 96 -29.43 7.89 -43.20
C ASP A 96 -28.99 6.44 -43.54
N SER A 97 -28.95 5.52 -42.58
CA SER A 97 -28.66 4.13 -42.91
C SER A 97 -29.90 3.39 -43.38
N LYS A 98 -30.15 3.36 -44.71
CA LYS A 98 -31.08 2.43 -45.37
C LYS A 98 -30.62 0.95 -45.24
N LYS A 99 -30.20 0.51 -44.10
CA LYS A 99 -30.09 -0.90 -43.73
C LYS A 99 -31.17 -1.16 -42.70
N LYS A 100 -32.14 -2.06 -43.10
CA LYS A 100 -33.00 -2.74 -42.12
C LYS A 100 -32.11 -3.08 -40.92
N PRO A 101 -32.59 -2.90 -39.68
CA PRO A 101 -31.87 -3.39 -38.53
C PRO A 101 -31.55 -4.85 -38.85
N LYS A 102 -30.26 -5.18 -39.06
CA LYS A 102 -29.82 -6.51 -38.76
C LYS A 102 -30.25 -6.69 -37.31
N ASP A 103 -30.91 -7.80 -37.04
CA ASP A 103 -31.02 -8.29 -35.68
C ASP A 103 -29.62 -8.20 -35.08
N TYR A 104 -29.33 -7.05 -34.52
CA TYR A 104 -28.39 -6.98 -33.43
C TYR A 104 -29.17 -7.66 -32.29
N THR A 105 -29.18 -8.95 -32.27
CA THR A 105 -28.88 -9.64 -31.05
C THR A 105 -27.56 -8.99 -30.68
N ILE A 106 -27.66 -7.87 -29.94
CA ILE A 106 -26.58 -7.37 -29.16
C ILE A 106 -26.34 -8.57 -28.27
N LEU A 107 -25.37 -9.40 -28.64
CA LEU A 107 -24.49 -10.00 -27.70
C LEU A 107 -23.85 -8.79 -27.02
N ILE A 108 -24.60 -8.08 -26.15
CA ILE A 108 -24.07 -7.73 -24.89
C ILE A 108 -23.74 -9.13 -24.35
N GLU A 109 -22.57 -9.64 -24.70
CA GLU A 109 -21.68 -10.02 -23.66
C GLU A 109 -21.63 -8.77 -22.79
N GLU A 110 -22.66 -8.54 -21.94
CA GLU A 110 -22.35 -8.43 -20.56
C GLU A 110 -21.26 -9.49 -20.43
N GLN A 111 -19.99 -9.09 -20.32
CA GLN A 111 -19.20 -9.72 -19.31
C GLN A 111 -19.95 -9.39 -18.00
N ARG A 112 -21.15 -9.92 -17.85
CA ARG A 112 -21.39 -10.74 -16.71
C ARG A 112 -20.24 -11.72 -16.83
N ASP A 113 -19.28 -11.59 -15.96
CA ASP A 113 -18.88 -12.73 -15.18
C ASP A 113 -20.19 -13.32 -14.63
N THR A 114 -20.98 -13.92 -15.46
CA THR A 114 -21.87 -15.02 -15.14
C THR A 114 -20.86 -16.15 -14.93
N LEU A 115 -20.12 -16.04 -13.82
CA LEU A 115 -19.84 -17.20 -13.05
C LEU A 115 -21.15 -17.96 -13.12
N SER A 116 -21.16 -19.04 -13.93
CA SER A 116 -22.41 -19.81 -14.10
C SER A 116 -22.94 -20.01 -12.68
N GLU A 117 -24.24 -20.01 -12.50
CA GLU A 117 -24.89 -20.17 -11.19
C GLU A 117 -24.27 -21.34 -10.42
N SER A 118 -23.78 -22.36 -11.13
CA SER A 118 -22.99 -23.47 -10.62
C SER A 118 -21.61 -23.07 -10.08
N ILE A 119 -20.92 -22.08 -10.66
CA ILE A 119 -19.60 -21.59 -10.14
C ILE A 119 -19.84 -20.71 -8.92
N ILE A 120 -20.86 -19.84 -8.92
CA ILE A 120 -21.25 -19.06 -7.74
C ILE A 120 -21.67 -20.00 -6.61
N THR A 121 -22.48 -21.01 -6.89
CA THR A 121 -22.90 -22.00 -5.91
C THR A 121 -21.71 -22.83 -5.41
N ALA A 122 -20.76 -23.20 -6.27
CA ALA A 122 -19.55 -23.90 -5.88
C ALA A 122 -18.60 -23.04 -5.04
N LEU A 123 -18.47 -21.74 -5.35
CA LEU A 123 -17.68 -20.80 -4.54
C LEU A 123 -18.31 -20.57 -3.17
N ILE A 124 -19.64 -20.37 -3.12
CA ILE A 124 -20.38 -20.24 -1.85
C ILE A 124 -20.31 -21.55 -1.06
N ALA A 125 -20.47 -22.70 -1.71
CA ALA A 125 -20.33 -24.00 -1.06
C ALA A 125 -18.90 -24.24 -0.55
N LYS A 126 -17.88 -23.79 -1.26
CA LYS A 126 -16.48 -23.86 -0.82
C LYS A 126 -16.21 -22.94 0.37
N GLU A 127 -16.79 -21.73 0.40
CA GLU A 127 -16.71 -20.83 1.57
C GLU A 127 -17.51 -21.37 2.77
N LEU A 128 -18.65 -22.03 2.55
CA LEU A 128 -19.50 -22.59 3.60
C LEU A 128 -18.98 -23.92 4.16
N ASN A 129 -18.27 -24.71 3.34
CA ASN A 129 -17.78 -26.04 3.70
C ASN A 129 -16.30 -26.04 4.12
N THR A 130 -15.73 -24.91 4.51
CA THR A 130 -14.38 -24.85 5.08
C THR A 130 -14.43 -24.97 6.59
N THR A 131 -13.54 -25.77 7.17
CA THR A 131 -13.33 -25.87 8.63
C THR A 131 -12.81 -24.57 9.24
N GLN A 132 -12.41 -23.61 8.39
CA GLN A 132 -11.79 -22.36 8.80
C GLN A 132 -12.78 -21.20 8.80
N THR A 133 -13.66 -21.16 9.80
CA THR A 133 -14.74 -20.16 9.93
C THR A 133 -14.27 -18.70 9.99
N GLY A 134 -12.99 -18.46 10.21
CA GLY A 134 -12.39 -17.12 10.27
C GLY A 134 -11.66 -16.69 9.01
N PHE A 135 -11.61 -17.52 7.98
CA PHE A 135 -10.87 -17.25 6.73
C PHE A 135 -11.64 -16.26 5.81
N LYS A 136 -10.91 -15.33 5.23
CA LYS A 136 -11.37 -14.45 4.16
C LYS A 136 -10.27 -14.26 3.13
N LYS A 137 -10.50 -14.70 1.92
CA LYS A 137 -9.66 -14.34 0.78
C LYS A 137 -10.11 -12.97 0.25
N ILE A 138 -9.17 -12.07 0.09
CA ILE A 138 -9.38 -10.71 -0.44
C ILE A 138 -8.62 -10.64 -1.75
N ASP A 139 -9.34 -10.69 -2.86
CA ASP A 139 -8.76 -10.60 -4.18
C ASP A 139 -8.50 -9.14 -4.58
N ARG A 140 -7.62 -8.92 -5.55
CA ARG A 140 -7.24 -7.61 -6.07
C ARG A 140 -8.44 -6.71 -6.37
N LYS A 141 -9.51 -7.25 -6.97
CA LYS A 141 -10.74 -6.52 -7.27
C LYS A 141 -11.41 -5.90 -6.04
N THR A 142 -11.16 -6.43 -4.85
CA THR A 142 -11.76 -5.94 -3.61
C THR A 142 -10.98 -4.77 -3.00
N PHE A 143 -9.64 -4.77 -3.08
CA PHE A 143 -8.84 -3.70 -2.49
C PHE A 143 -8.46 -2.60 -3.49
N ASP A 144 -8.49 -2.87 -4.79
CA ASP A 144 -8.17 -1.89 -5.84
C ASP A 144 -9.10 -0.65 -5.83
N PRO A 145 -10.45 -0.77 -5.70
CA PRO A 145 -11.33 0.36 -5.46
C PRO A 145 -11.45 0.75 -3.97
N GLY A 146 -10.60 0.18 -3.11
CA GLY A 146 -10.69 0.29 -1.66
C GLY A 146 -10.39 1.67 -1.09
N PHE A 147 -10.34 1.72 0.24
CA PHE A 147 -10.07 2.95 0.99
C PHE A 147 -8.67 3.48 0.69
N ALA A 148 -8.61 4.69 0.15
CA ALA A 148 -7.36 5.38 -0.17
C ALA A 148 -7.29 6.71 0.61
N VAL A 149 -6.28 6.86 1.47
CA VAL A 149 -5.99 8.12 2.16
C VAL A 149 -4.99 8.90 1.32
N MET A 150 -5.50 9.85 0.54
CA MET A 150 -4.71 10.83 -0.23
C MET A 150 -3.77 10.26 -1.31
N SER A 151 -3.63 8.93 -1.49
CA SER A 151 -2.71 8.38 -2.48
C SER A 151 -3.12 7.02 -3.05
N SER A 152 -3.03 5.93 -2.32
CA SER A 152 -3.24 4.57 -2.81
C SER A 152 -4.21 3.77 -1.95
N PRO A 153 -4.91 2.78 -2.52
CA PRO A 153 -5.63 1.78 -1.73
C PRO A 153 -4.68 1.10 -0.73
N ASP A 154 -5.20 0.72 0.42
CA ASP A 154 -4.42 0.13 1.51
C ASP A 154 -5.05 -1.18 1.98
N ILE A 155 -4.26 -2.26 1.94
CA ILE A 155 -4.69 -3.61 2.30
C ILE A 155 -5.11 -3.66 3.77
N ILE A 156 -4.33 -3.10 4.69
CA ILE A 156 -4.64 -3.12 6.11
C ILE A 156 -5.91 -2.32 6.41
N LYS A 157 -6.11 -1.17 5.75
CA LYS A 157 -7.35 -0.38 5.86
C LYS A 157 -8.57 -1.16 5.34
N THR A 158 -8.40 -1.92 4.27
CA THR A 158 -9.48 -2.79 3.75
C THR A 158 -9.81 -3.90 4.75
N ILE A 159 -8.81 -4.53 5.38
CA ILE A 159 -9.01 -5.55 6.42
C ILE A 159 -9.69 -4.96 7.67
N GLN A 160 -9.34 -3.73 8.06
CA GLN A 160 -9.94 -3.04 9.22
C GLN A 160 -11.45 -2.80 9.06
N GLN A 161 -11.98 -2.81 7.85
CA GLN A 161 -13.42 -2.70 7.58
C GLN A 161 -14.18 -4.01 7.79
N LEU A 162 -13.47 -5.14 7.99
CA LEU A 162 -14.11 -6.43 8.17
C LEU A 162 -14.66 -6.60 9.60
N PRO A 163 -15.79 -7.31 9.78
CA PRO A 163 -16.34 -7.57 11.11
C PRO A 163 -15.35 -8.32 12.02
N GLY A 164 -15.20 -7.84 13.26
CA GLY A 164 -14.30 -8.43 14.25
C GLY A 164 -12.85 -7.95 14.15
N VAL A 165 -12.58 -6.94 13.34
CA VAL A 165 -11.32 -6.22 13.26
C VAL A 165 -11.53 -4.80 13.74
N ALA A 166 -10.70 -4.31 14.65
CA ALA A 166 -10.74 -2.94 15.13
C ALA A 166 -9.43 -2.23 14.77
N SER A 167 -9.51 -0.96 14.42
CA SER A 167 -8.37 -0.06 14.31
C SER A 167 -8.10 0.59 15.66
N GLY A 168 -6.82 0.79 16.02
CA GLY A 168 -6.47 1.49 17.27
C GLY A 168 -6.79 2.98 17.21
N THR A 169 -6.57 3.60 16.04
CA THR A 169 -6.96 4.97 15.70
C THR A 169 -7.38 5.00 14.24
N GLU A 170 -8.27 5.90 13.86
CA GLU A 170 -8.92 5.91 12.54
C GLU A 170 -7.96 5.99 11.34
N LEU A 171 -6.75 6.54 11.53
CA LEU A 171 -5.79 6.75 10.46
C LEU A 171 -4.58 5.79 10.51
N LEU A 172 -4.39 5.03 11.59
CA LEU A 172 -3.19 4.21 11.76
C LEU A 172 -3.42 2.75 11.33
N SER A 173 -2.36 2.09 10.88
CA SER A 173 -2.38 0.69 10.43
C SER A 173 -2.42 -0.34 11.58
N GLY A 174 -2.57 0.10 12.83
CA GLY A 174 -2.76 -0.82 13.96
C GLY A 174 -4.02 -1.66 13.76
N MET A 175 -3.90 -2.97 13.90
CA MET A 175 -5.00 -3.90 13.70
C MET A 175 -5.14 -4.79 14.94
N TYR A 176 -6.35 -4.78 15.50
CA TYR A 176 -6.72 -5.55 16.69
C TYR A 176 -7.83 -6.52 16.29
N VAL A 177 -7.52 -7.80 16.27
CA VAL A 177 -8.44 -8.83 15.80
C VAL A 177 -8.99 -9.62 16.97
N ARG A 178 -10.32 -9.62 17.13
CA ARG A 178 -11.04 -10.34 18.19
C ARG A 178 -10.47 -10.10 19.60
N GLY A 179 -10.02 -8.88 19.88
CA GLY A 179 -9.48 -8.50 21.19
C GLY A 179 -8.01 -8.84 21.44
N GLY A 180 -7.32 -9.42 20.44
CA GLY A 180 -5.86 -9.58 20.50
C GLY A 180 -5.14 -8.25 20.22
N ASP A 181 -3.88 -8.15 20.67
CA ASP A 181 -3.04 -6.98 20.45
C ASP A 181 -2.50 -6.94 19.01
N GLY A 182 -2.04 -5.78 18.58
CA GLY A 182 -1.43 -5.59 17.26
C GLY A 182 -0.21 -6.48 17.00
N SER A 183 0.56 -6.79 18.05
CA SER A 183 1.70 -7.71 18.03
C SER A 183 1.32 -9.19 17.94
N ASP A 184 0.05 -9.55 18.23
CA ASP A 184 -0.45 -10.92 18.16
C ASP A 184 -0.81 -11.36 16.74
N ASN A 185 -0.76 -10.45 15.77
CA ASN A 185 -1.01 -10.75 14.36
C ASN A 185 0.27 -11.20 13.66
N LEU A 186 0.15 -12.22 12.81
CA LEU A 186 1.20 -12.64 11.91
C LEU A 186 1.00 -11.98 10.54
N TYR A 187 1.96 -11.18 10.13
CA TYR A 187 1.98 -10.58 8.81
C TYR A 187 3.03 -11.27 7.95
N LEU A 188 2.61 -11.74 6.79
CA LEU A 188 3.45 -12.42 5.84
C LEU A 188 3.39 -11.72 4.47
N LEU A 189 4.52 -11.66 3.80
CA LEU A 189 4.61 -11.35 2.38
C LEU A 189 5.18 -12.58 1.68
N ASP A 190 4.38 -13.18 0.80
CA ASP A 190 4.69 -14.45 0.16
C ASP A 190 5.09 -15.56 1.15
N GLY A 191 4.36 -15.66 2.30
CA GLY A 191 4.63 -16.63 3.36
C GLY A 191 5.89 -16.37 4.20
N VAL A 192 6.58 -15.22 4.01
CA VAL A 192 7.75 -14.79 4.78
C VAL A 192 7.37 -13.73 5.82
N PRO A 193 7.80 -13.84 7.09
CA PRO A 193 7.47 -12.88 8.12
C PRO A 193 7.92 -11.44 7.78
N LEU A 194 7.00 -10.49 7.93
CA LEU A 194 7.20 -9.05 7.80
C LEU A 194 6.96 -8.40 9.16
N TYR A 195 7.99 -7.78 9.75
CA TYR A 195 7.92 -7.30 11.14
C TYR A 195 7.25 -5.94 11.28
N GLN A 196 7.59 -4.99 10.42
CA GLN A 196 6.96 -3.67 10.40
C GLN A 196 6.12 -3.53 9.15
N VAL A 197 4.82 -3.44 9.33
CA VAL A 197 3.84 -3.45 8.24
C VAL A 197 3.32 -2.06 7.87
N SER A 198 3.97 -1.00 8.37
CA SER A 198 3.47 0.36 8.15
C SER A 198 4.57 1.39 7.93
N HIS A 199 4.22 2.38 7.12
CA HIS A 199 4.96 3.62 6.88
C HIS A 199 4.28 4.79 7.58
N LEU A 200 5.03 5.89 7.77
CA LEU A 200 4.56 7.15 8.37
C LEU A 200 3.80 6.90 9.67
N LEU A 201 4.44 6.17 10.61
CA LEU A 201 3.88 5.85 11.92
C LEU A 201 2.51 5.14 11.87
N GLY A 202 2.22 4.42 10.78
CA GLY A 202 0.99 3.66 10.61
C GLY A 202 -0.05 4.28 9.67
N LEU A 203 0.25 5.37 9.00
CA LEU A 203 -0.68 6.00 8.06
C LEU A 203 -0.86 5.18 6.78
N PHE A 204 0.20 4.51 6.30
CA PHE A 204 0.18 3.62 5.13
C PHE A 204 0.69 2.24 5.50
N SER A 205 0.17 1.21 4.84
CA SER A 205 0.75 -0.13 4.96
C SER A 205 1.99 -0.30 4.06
N SER A 206 2.87 -1.21 4.44
CA SER A 206 4.04 -1.61 3.65
C SER A 206 3.67 -2.45 2.43
N PHE A 207 2.42 -2.88 2.31
CA PHE A 207 1.94 -3.68 1.19
C PHE A 207 1.56 -2.78 0.01
N ASN A 208 2.24 -2.98 -1.11
CA ASN A 208 1.94 -2.28 -2.35
C ASN A 208 0.85 -3.03 -3.14
N THR A 209 -0.34 -2.43 -3.23
CA THR A 209 -1.50 -3.03 -3.92
C THR A 209 -1.28 -3.26 -5.42
N ASP A 210 -0.41 -2.48 -6.06
CA ASP A 210 -0.16 -2.60 -7.50
C ASP A 210 0.53 -3.91 -7.89
N VAL A 211 1.29 -4.51 -6.96
CA VAL A 211 2.00 -5.79 -7.16
C VAL A 211 1.35 -6.95 -6.42
N THR A 212 0.28 -6.71 -5.65
CA THR A 212 -0.40 -7.74 -4.87
C THR A 212 -1.45 -8.46 -5.72
N GLU A 213 -1.49 -9.79 -5.63
CA GLU A 213 -2.49 -10.65 -6.25
C GLU A 213 -3.69 -10.85 -5.34
N SER A 214 -3.44 -11.30 -4.11
CA SER A 214 -4.48 -11.59 -3.12
C SER A 214 -3.94 -11.53 -1.71
N VAL A 215 -4.86 -11.51 -0.75
CA VAL A 215 -4.56 -11.59 0.67
C VAL A 215 -5.39 -12.68 1.30
N ASP A 216 -4.72 -13.61 1.97
CA ASP A 216 -5.35 -14.64 2.78
C ASP A 216 -5.38 -14.14 4.22
N PHE A 217 -6.58 -13.82 4.72
CA PHE A 217 -6.79 -13.30 6.05
C PHE A 217 -7.53 -14.30 6.93
N TYR A 218 -6.89 -14.72 8.01
CA TYR A 218 -7.46 -15.61 9.03
C TYR A 218 -7.67 -14.83 10.32
N LYS A 219 -8.94 -14.59 10.68
CA LYS A 219 -9.31 -13.86 11.91
C LYS A 219 -9.16 -14.71 13.18
N SER A 220 -9.11 -16.02 13.01
CA SER A 220 -8.93 -17.04 14.04
C SER A 220 -8.96 -18.42 13.39
N GLY A 221 -8.60 -19.47 14.13
CA GLY A 221 -8.66 -20.84 13.62
C GLY A 221 -7.81 -21.04 12.35
N PHE A 222 -6.66 -20.39 12.31
CA PHE A 222 -5.74 -20.51 11.19
C PHE A 222 -5.14 -21.92 11.10
N PRO A 223 -4.77 -22.40 9.89
CA PRO A 223 -4.18 -23.72 9.67
C PRO A 223 -2.95 -23.98 10.54
N ALA A 224 -2.70 -25.27 10.83
CA ALA A 224 -1.58 -25.71 11.66
C ALA A 224 -0.20 -25.30 11.13
N ARG A 225 -0.10 -24.99 9.83
CA ARG A 225 1.14 -24.46 9.19
C ARG A 225 1.57 -23.09 9.71
N TYR A 226 0.68 -22.33 10.32
CA TYR A 226 0.98 -21.03 10.89
C TYR A 226 1.19 -21.14 12.41
N GLY A 227 2.29 -20.59 12.90
CA GLY A 227 2.65 -20.58 14.30
C GLY A 227 3.15 -19.22 14.76
N GLY A 228 3.54 -19.12 16.05
CA GLY A 228 4.24 -17.97 16.61
C GLY A 228 3.39 -16.73 16.88
N ARG A 229 2.07 -16.75 16.62
CA ARG A 229 1.13 -15.65 16.88
C ARG A 229 -0.22 -16.18 17.35
N LEU A 230 -1.03 -15.32 18.01
CA LEU A 230 -2.21 -15.74 18.76
C LEU A 230 -3.54 -15.23 18.20
N SER A 231 -3.54 -14.11 17.45
CA SER A 231 -4.77 -13.42 17.07
C SER A 231 -5.17 -13.68 15.61
N SER A 232 -4.36 -13.29 14.66
CA SER A 232 -4.68 -13.43 13.24
C SER A 232 -3.46 -13.70 12.36
N VAL A 233 -3.72 -14.13 11.11
CA VAL A 233 -2.72 -14.25 10.06
C VAL A 233 -3.17 -13.45 8.85
N VAL A 234 -2.29 -12.62 8.33
CA VAL A 234 -2.42 -11.88 7.07
C VAL A 234 -1.30 -12.33 6.16
N ASP A 235 -1.60 -13.14 5.16
CA ASP A 235 -0.61 -13.61 4.16
C ASP A 235 -0.89 -12.91 2.82
N VAL A 236 -0.03 -11.98 2.45
CA VAL A 236 -0.12 -11.20 1.21
C VAL A 236 0.68 -11.90 0.14
N ARG A 237 0.05 -12.17 -1.00
CA ARG A 237 0.66 -12.82 -2.14
C ARG A 237 1.00 -11.84 -3.24
N THR A 238 2.24 -11.85 -3.68
CA THR A 238 2.73 -11.04 -4.80
C THR A 238 2.31 -11.67 -6.14
N ARG A 239 2.00 -10.83 -7.10
CA ARG A 239 1.63 -11.24 -8.45
C ARG A 239 2.86 -11.62 -9.27
N GLU A 240 2.79 -12.75 -9.97
CA GLU A 240 3.91 -13.30 -10.78
C GLU A 240 4.28 -12.43 -12.01
N GLY A 241 3.36 -11.55 -12.45
CA GLY A 241 3.48 -10.82 -13.71
C GLY A 241 2.89 -11.56 -14.91
N ASP A 242 2.70 -10.85 -16.02
CA ASP A 242 2.15 -11.44 -17.23
C ASP A 242 3.22 -12.18 -18.03
N PHE A 243 2.91 -13.41 -18.46
CA PHE A 243 3.83 -14.25 -19.25
C PHE A 243 3.80 -13.96 -20.75
N ASN A 244 2.85 -13.14 -21.23
CA ASN A 244 2.60 -12.96 -22.66
C ASN A 244 2.71 -11.51 -23.12
N GLU A 245 2.29 -10.55 -22.26
CA GLU A 245 2.19 -9.14 -22.60
C GLU A 245 2.86 -8.24 -21.54
N TYR A 246 3.28 -7.05 -21.96
CA TYR A 246 3.83 -6.06 -21.04
C TYR A 246 2.73 -5.13 -20.56
N HIS A 247 2.69 -4.90 -19.26
CA HIS A 247 1.78 -3.97 -18.63
C HIS A 247 2.56 -3.03 -17.73
N GLY A 248 2.06 -1.82 -17.56
CA GLY A 248 2.66 -0.85 -16.67
C GLY A 248 1.61 0.08 -16.09
N LEU A 249 1.84 0.52 -14.86
CA LEU A 249 1.03 1.49 -14.15
C LEU A 249 1.93 2.58 -13.58
N PHE A 250 1.51 3.82 -13.78
CA PHE A 250 2.11 4.99 -13.16
C PHE A 250 1.02 5.80 -12.45
N SER A 251 1.23 6.12 -11.19
CA SER A 251 0.29 6.88 -10.38
C SER A 251 1.01 7.92 -9.54
N ILE A 252 0.46 9.14 -9.51
CA ILE A 252 0.92 10.22 -8.64
C ILE A 252 -0.23 10.59 -7.71
N GLY A 253 -0.06 10.36 -6.42
CA GLY A 253 -0.93 10.81 -5.35
C GLY A 253 -0.42 12.10 -4.69
N LEU A 254 -1.17 12.62 -3.72
CA LEU A 254 -0.77 13.81 -2.97
C LEU A 254 0.48 13.56 -2.14
N LEU A 255 0.63 12.37 -1.54
CA LEU A 255 1.71 12.06 -0.61
C LEU A 255 2.75 11.08 -1.16
N ASP A 256 2.42 10.31 -2.20
CA ASP A 256 3.33 9.33 -2.80
C ASP A 256 3.18 9.22 -4.32
N GLY A 257 4.16 8.58 -4.96
CA GLY A 257 4.11 8.14 -6.33
C GLY A 257 4.47 6.68 -6.45
N ARG A 258 3.88 6.04 -7.45
CA ARG A 258 3.98 4.62 -7.68
C ARG A 258 4.25 4.32 -9.14
N LEU A 259 5.09 3.34 -9.37
CA LEU A 259 5.39 2.78 -10.68
C LEU A 259 5.33 1.26 -10.56
N GLN A 260 4.61 0.62 -11.46
CA GLN A 260 4.60 -0.83 -11.60
C GLN A 260 4.83 -1.18 -13.05
N PHE A 261 5.63 -2.22 -13.29
CA PHE A 261 5.91 -2.73 -14.62
C PHE A 261 6.06 -4.26 -14.58
N GLU A 262 5.39 -4.95 -15.47
CA GLU A 262 5.40 -6.41 -15.59
C GLU A 262 5.40 -6.86 -17.04
N GLY A 263 5.80 -8.10 -17.25
CA GLY A 263 5.75 -8.71 -18.56
C GLY A 263 6.66 -9.94 -18.70
N PRO A 264 6.72 -10.51 -19.90
CA PRO A 264 7.55 -11.69 -20.18
C PRO A 264 9.04 -11.34 -20.33
N ILE A 265 9.92 -12.06 -19.61
CA ILE A 265 11.34 -12.17 -19.95
C ILE A 265 11.50 -13.19 -21.08
N VAL A 266 10.82 -14.34 -20.94
CA VAL A 266 10.69 -15.36 -21.99
C VAL A 266 9.21 -15.67 -22.13
N LYS A 267 8.64 -15.31 -23.28
CA LYS A 267 7.20 -15.43 -23.53
C LYS A 267 6.68 -16.84 -23.23
N GLY A 268 5.62 -16.92 -22.43
CA GLY A 268 5.00 -18.17 -21.98
C GLY A 268 5.77 -18.95 -20.91
N LYS A 269 7.01 -18.54 -20.57
CA LYS A 269 7.85 -19.30 -19.63
C LYS A 269 8.35 -18.51 -18.44
N THR A 270 8.79 -17.28 -18.65
CA THR A 270 9.39 -16.47 -17.58
C THR A 270 8.78 -15.08 -17.59
N SER A 271 8.21 -14.69 -16.48
CA SER A 271 7.66 -13.34 -16.26
C SER A 271 8.43 -12.60 -15.18
N PHE A 272 8.24 -11.29 -15.15
CA PHE A 272 8.65 -10.45 -14.04
C PHE A 272 7.54 -9.47 -13.68
N ASN A 273 7.56 -9.03 -12.43
CA ASN A 273 6.73 -7.92 -11.92
C ASN A 273 7.58 -7.09 -10.97
N ILE A 274 7.65 -5.78 -11.21
CA ILE A 274 8.42 -4.84 -10.40
C ILE A 274 7.52 -3.68 -10.02
N GLY A 275 7.48 -3.34 -8.73
CA GLY A 275 6.76 -2.20 -8.20
C GLY A 275 7.68 -1.31 -7.37
N LEU A 276 7.53 0.00 -7.56
CA LEU A 276 8.24 1.04 -6.82
C LEU A 276 7.23 2.00 -6.22
N ARG A 277 7.43 2.39 -4.98
CA ARG A 277 6.64 3.43 -4.31
C ARG A 277 7.57 4.34 -3.51
N ARG A 278 7.33 5.66 -3.56
CA ARG A 278 8.05 6.65 -2.76
C ARG A 278 7.12 7.77 -2.32
N SER A 279 7.19 8.16 -1.05
CA SER A 279 6.55 9.38 -0.59
C SER A 279 7.44 10.61 -0.86
N TRP A 280 6.81 11.76 -1.01
CA TRP A 280 7.51 13.05 -1.19
C TRP A 280 7.14 14.10 -0.14
N ILE A 281 6.84 13.67 1.07
CA ILE A 281 6.53 14.57 2.18
C ILE A 281 7.72 15.50 2.47
N ASP A 282 8.96 15.00 2.35
CA ASP A 282 10.20 15.76 2.44
C ASP A 282 10.26 16.93 1.44
N VAL A 283 9.77 16.73 0.21
CA VAL A 283 9.74 17.77 -0.83
C VAL A 283 8.83 18.94 -0.45
N PHE A 284 7.77 18.70 0.30
CA PHE A 284 6.87 19.75 0.76
C PHE A 284 7.33 20.38 2.09
N THR A 285 7.84 19.58 3.03
CA THR A 285 8.21 20.09 4.35
C THR A 285 9.51 20.91 4.32
N GLU A 286 10.46 20.58 3.44
CA GLU A 286 11.74 21.27 3.36
C GLU A 286 11.63 22.76 2.98
N PRO A 287 10.91 23.17 1.91
CA PRO A 287 10.70 24.58 1.60
C PRO A 287 9.95 25.35 2.70
N VAL A 288 8.97 24.71 3.35
CA VAL A 288 8.21 25.34 4.45
C VAL A 288 9.14 25.61 5.64
N CYS A 289 9.97 24.64 6.02
CA CYS A 289 10.95 24.80 7.09
C CYS A 289 11.96 25.90 6.76
N LEU A 290 12.46 25.96 5.52
CA LEU A 290 13.39 27.02 5.07
C LEU A 290 12.74 28.41 5.13
N PHE A 291 11.47 28.52 4.76
CA PHE A 291 10.72 29.78 4.86
C PHE A 291 10.55 30.23 6.32
N ILE A 292 10.21 29.31 7.22
CA ILE A 292 10.09 29.59 8.66
C ILE A 292 11.44 30.00 9.24
N SER A 293 12.50 29.28 8.91
CA SER A 293 13.86 29.52 9.41
C SER A 293 14.40 30.89 8.99
N ARG A 294 14.08 31.35 7.77
CA ARG A 294 14.51 32.68 7.29
C ARG A 294 13.89 33.87 8.07
N ASN A 295 12.73 33.65 8.64
CA ASN A 295 11.98 34.69 9.38
C ASN A 295 12.23 34.67 10.89
N GLN A 296 12.99 33.72 11.38
CA GLN A 296 13.31 33.53 12.79
C GLN A 296 14.80 33.20 12.89
N ASP A 297 15.49 33.61 13.98
CA ASP A 297 16.88 33.21 14.25
C ASP A 297 16.99 31.72 14.65
N ARG A 298 16.20 30.87 13.99
CA ARG A 298 16.10 29.45 14.25
C ARG A 298 16.17 28.68 12.95
N ASP A 299 16.84 27.52 12.98
CA ASP A 299 16.94 26.60 11.86
C ASP A 299 16.10 25.36 12.16
N TYR A 300 14.98 25.21 11.44
CA TYR A 300 14.12 24.05 11.54
C TYR A 300 14.25 23.20 10.27
N ARG A 301 14.42 21.89 10.46
CA ARG A 301 14.43 20.93 9.36
C ARG A 301 13.57 19.73 9.75
N ILE A 302 12.53 19.48 8.97
CA ILE A 302 11.67 18.31 9.11
C ILE A 302 11.70 17.58 7.78
N LYS A 303 12.27 16.38 7.79
CA LYS A 303 12.34 15.50 6.62
C LYS A 303 11.70 14.18 6.98
N TYR A 304 10.83 13.71 6.11
CA TYR A 304 10.31 12.36 6.16
C TYR A 304 10.08 11.85 4.75
N ALA A 305 10.59 10.68 4.48
CA ALA A 305 10.28 9.93 3.27
C ALA A 305 10.28 8.43 3.55
N PHE A 306 9.45 7.70 2.83
CA PHE A 306 9.57 6.26 2.70
C PHE A 306 9.69 5.85 1.23
N TRP A 307 10.19 4.66 1.01
CA TRP A 307 10.22 4.01 -0.28
C TRP A 307 10.06 2.51 -0.13
N ASP A 308 9.46 1.89 -1.15
CA ASP A 308 9.31 0.45 -1.31
C ASP A 308 9.74 0.01 -2.70
N LEU A 309 10.36 -1.13 -2.73
CA LEU A 309 10.66 -1.91 -3.94
C LEU A 309 10.09 -3.31 -3.75
N ASN A 310 9.27 -3.75 -4.68
CA ASN A 310 8.86 -5.13 -4.83
C ASN A 310 9.36 -5.64 -6.16
N ALA A 311 9.85 -6.87 -6.21
CA ALA A 311 10.20 -7.54 -7.46
C ALA A 311 9.90 -9.03 -7.35
N CYS A 312 9.31 -9.59 -8.39
CA CYS A 312 9.07 -11.02 -8.54
C CYS A 312 9.52 -11.46 -9.92
N ILE A 313 10.22 -12.57 -9.99
CA ILE A 313 10.56 -13.25 -11.25
C ILE A 313 10.10 -14.69 -11.11
N THR A 314 9.22 -15.14 -12.00
CA THR A 314 8.68 -16.50 -12.00
C THR A 314 9.08 -17.21 -13.29
N HIS A 315 9.62 -18.41 -13.15
CA HIS A 315 9.93 -19.32 -14.26
C HIS A 315 9.07 -20.59 -14.19
N LYS A 316 8.36 -20.89 -15.26
CA LYS A 316 7.60 -22.14 -15.44
C LYS A 316 8.46 -23.13 -16.19
N PHE A 317 8.85 -24.21 -15.51
CA PHE A 317 9.47 -25.37 -16.15
C PHE A 317 8.42 -26.20 -16.90
N ALA A 318 7.22 -26.29 -16.30
CA ALA A 318 6.01 -26.90 -16.82
C ALA A 318 4.80 -26.22 -16.19
N ASP A 319 3.58 -26.56 -16.60
CA ASP A 319 2.34 -25.98 -16.02
C ASP A 319 2.18 -26.32 -14.53
N ASP A 320 2.75 -27.44 -14.10
CA ASP A 320 2.73 -27.99 -12.75
C ASP A 320 4.04 -27.76 -11.96
N ASN A 321 5.01 -27.03 -12.53
CA ASN A 321 6.33 -26.84 -11.93
C ASN A 321 6.85 -25.42 -12.17
N ARG A 322 6.91 -24.63 -11.12
CA ARG A 322 7.37 -23.24 -11.18
C ARG A 322 8.28 -22.87 -10.04
N LEU A 323 9.17 -21.96 -10.33
CA LEU A 323 10.12 -21.38 -9.39
C LEU A 323 10.00 -19.86 -9.43
N SER A 324 9.81 -19.26 -8.27
CA SER A 324 9.67 -17.80 -8.12
C SER A 324 10.76 -17.26 -7.21
N LEU A 325 11.39 -16.17 -7.63
CA LEU A 325 12.28 -15.38 -6.81
C LEU A 325 11.56 -14.07 -6.45
N ASN A 326 11.31 -13.88 -5.17
CA ASN A 326 10.67 -12.68 -4.64
C ASN A 326 11.67 -11.82 -3.88
N LEU A 327 11.51 -10.50 -3.99
CA LEU A 327 12.29 -9.51 -3.29
C LEU A 327 11.38 -8.35 -2.85
N TYR A 328 11.51 -7.96 -1.60
CA TYR A 328 10.91 -6.75 -1.05
C TYR A 328 11.95 -5.97 -0.27
N GLY A 329 11.98 -4.67 -0.45
CA GLY A 329 12.75 -3.74 0.36
C GLY A 329 11.93 -2.49 0.60
N GLY A 330 11.76 -2.12 1.89
CA GLY A 330 11.06 -0.90 2.29
C GLY A 330 11.81 -0.20 3.41
N ARG A 331 11.87 1.13 3.37
CA ARG A 331 12.53 1.93 4.40
C ARG A 331 11.83 3.26 4.60
N ASP A 332 11.69 3.62 5.86
CA ASP A 332 11.30 4.93 6.35
C ASP A 332 12.50 5.66 6.94
N ALA A 333 12.56 6.96 6.72
CA ALA A 333 13.52 7.83 7.37
C ALA A 333 12.87 9.16 7.75
N ALA A 334 12.89 9.46 9.04
CA ALA A 334 12.43 10.72 9.60
C ALA A 334 13.60 11.45 10.27
N LYS A 335 13.74 12.76 10.05
CA LYS A 335 14.73 13.60 10.68
C LYS A 335 14.11 14.92 11.09
N PHE A 336 14.30 15.26 12.36
CA PHE A 336 13.86 16.51 12.96
C PHE A 336 15.08 17.22 13.51
N ILE A 337 15.34 18.43 13.08
CA ILE A 337 16.44 19.26 13.58
C ILE A 337 15.87 20.60 13.98
N SER A 338 16.32 21.11 15.14
CA SER A 338 16.06 22.46 15.60
C SER A 338 17.40 23.09 16.00
N GLY A 339 17.75 24.18 15.35
CA GLY A 339 18.92 25.00 15.67
C GLY A 339 18.50 26.40 16.10
N GLU A 340 19.22 26.98 17.01
CA GLU A 340 19.01 28.35 17.50
C GLU A 340 20.34 29.10 17.63
N LYS A 341 20.34 30.32 17.13
CA LYS A 341 21.47 31.27 17.32
C LYS A 341 21.07 32.30 18.35
N TYR A 342 21.92 32.56 19.32
CA TYR A 342 21.69 33.61 20.28
C TYR A 342 23.04 34.27 20.66
N THR A 343 22.96 35.51 21.08
CA THR A 343 24.08 36.31 21.54
C THR A 343 23.94 36.59 23.02
N GLU A 344 25.00 36.36 23.77
CA GLU A 344 25.08 36.68 25.19
C GLU A 344 26.14 37.79 25.40
N LYS A 345 25.75 38.81 26.15
CA LYS A 345 26.68 39.89 26.53
C LYS A 345 27.22 39.61 27.93
N GLU A 346 28.48 39.41 28.05
CA GLU A 346 29.12 39.31 29.35
C GLU A 346 29.32 40.69 29.95
N ASN A 347 28.58 40.98 31.03
CA ASN A 347 28.52 42.30 31.65
C ASN A 347 29.85 42.80 32.25
N VAL A 348 30.89 41.95 32.39
CA VAL A 348 32.14 42.26 33.01
C VAL A 348 33.20 42.74 32.00
N LEU A 349 33.14 42.27 30.76
CA LEU A 349 34.17 42.51 29.72
C LEU A 349 33.61 43.20 28.47
N GLU A 350 32.30 43.56 28.41
CA GLU A 350 31.59 44.05 27.21
C GLU A 350 31.77 43.16 25.97
N THR A 351 32.15 41.90 26.17
CA THR A 351 32.34 40.94 25.06
C THR A 351 31.01 40.33 24.66
N VAL A 352 30.77 40.28 23.34
CA VAL A 352 29.63 39.62 22.74
C VAL A 352 30.07 38.22 22.36
N GLN A 353 29.39 37.22 22.90
CA GLN A 353 29.59 35.81 22.56
C GLN A 353 28.42 35.33 21.72
N GLU A 354 28.71 34.69 20.59
CA GLU A 354 27.70 34.05 19.74
C GLU A 354 27.64 32.57 20.04
N TYR A 355 26.44 32.09 20.26
CA TYR A 355 26.14 30.67 20.48
C TYR A 355 25.32 30.12 19.36
N TYR A 356 25.61 28.90 18.94
CA TYR A 356 24.78 28.10 18.09
C TYR A 356 24.52 26.78 18.76
N ASN A 357 23.22 26.46 18.93
CA ASN A 357 22.74 25.24 19.54
C ASN A 357 21.88 24.48 18.56
N GLU A 358 22.23 23.25 18.24
CA GLU A 358 21.45 22.39 17.35
C GLU A 358 21.14 21.07 18.06
N ALA A 359 19.88 20.69 18.07
CA ALA A 359 19.44 19.38 18.51
C ALA A 359 18.70 18.67 17.39
N GLY A 360 19.00 17.40 17.20
CA GLY A 360 18.39 16.58 16.16
C GLY A 360 17.94 15.22 16.68
N ILE A 361 16.84 14.76 16.13
CA ILE A 361 16.29 13.42 16.32
C ILE A 361 16.14 12.76 14.96
N GLY A 362 16.65 11.54 14.82
CA GLY A 362 16.46 10.70 13.65
C GLY A 362 15.75 9.40 14.02
N LEU A 363 14.80 9.01 13.19
CA LEU A 363 14.10 7.73 13.25
C LEU A 363 14.23 7.05 11.90
N GLU A 364 14.60 5.79 11.90
CA GLU A 364 14.64 4.99 10.68
C GLU A 364 14.13 3.58 10.97
N TRP A 365 13.39 3.01 10.05
CA TRP A 365 13.02 1.60 10.11
C TRP A 365 12.78 1.06 8.72
N GLY A 366 12.84 -0.25 8.58
CA GLY A 366 12.60 -0.89 7.29
C GLY A 366 12.73 -2.39 7.34
N ASN A 367 12.21 -3.01 6.29
CA ASN A 367 12.31 -4.44 6.06
C ASN A 367 13.05 -4.72 4.76
N PHE A 368 13.69 -5.87 4.73
CA PHE A 368 14.21 -6.49 3.52
C PHE A 368 13.85 -7.97 3.54
N ILE A 369 13.21 -8.46 2.48
CA ILE A 369 12.81 -9.85 2.31
C ILE A 369 13.30 -10.34 0.96
N THR A 370 13.80 -11.55 0.92
CA THR A 370 13.98 -12.30 -0.32
C THR A 370 13.59 -13.74 -0.10
N SER A 371 12.92 -14.36 -1.06
CA SER A 371 12.55 -15.76 -1.02
C SER A 371 12.71 -16.42 -2.38
N LEU A 372 13.01 -17.71 -2.33
CA LEU A 372 12.97 -18.62 -3.46
C LEU A 372 11.86 -19.63 -3.17
N ASP A 373 10.84 -19.63 -3.99
CA ASP A 373 9.61 -20.40 -3.83
C ASP A 373 9.50 -21.41 -4.97
N TRP A 374 9.40 -22.68 -4.63
CA TRP A 374 9.24 -23.76 -5.59
C TRP A 374 7.91 -24.45 -5.37
N ASP A 375 7.01 -24.28 -6.34
CA ASP A 375 5.72 -24.95 -6.40
C ASP A 375 5.80 -26.09 -7.39
N TYR A 376 5.55 -27.31 -6.94
CA TYR A 376 5.61 -28.49 -7.75
C TYR A 376 4.46 -29.45 -7.46
N LYS A 377 3.61 -29.65 -8.46
CA LYS A 377 2.56 -30.64 -8.46
C LYS A 377 3.10 -31.94 -9.10
N PHE A 378 3.66 -32.83 -8.27
CA PHE A 378 4.29 -34.05 -8.76
C PHE A 378 3.33 -35.20 -9.03
N ALA A 379 2.04 -35.05 -8.63
CA ALA A 379 0.95 -35.93 -9.02
C ALA A 379 -0.38 -35.12 -9.00
N ASP A 380 -1.43 -35.63 -9.63
CA ASP A 380 -2.73 -34.94 -9.71
C ASP A 380 -3.32 -34.60 -8.34
N ASN A 381 -2.96 -35.37 -7.34
CA ASN A 381 -3.45 -35.23 -5.96
C ASN A 381 -2.33 -34.86 -4.96
N HIS A 382 -1.09 -34.57 -5.41
CA HIS A 382 0.02 -34.21 -4.54
C HIS A 382 0.71 -32.93 -5.01
N GLU A 383 0.86 -31.98 -4.11
CA GLU A 383 1.53 -30.71 -4.35
C GLU A 383 2.58 -30.48 -3.26
N LEU A 384 3.69 -29.87 -3.65
CA LEU A 384 4.77 -29.41 -2.78
C LEU A 384 4.92 -27.91 -2.96
N GLU A 385 4.91 -27.16 -1.85
CA GLU A 385 5.37 -25.78 -1.76
C GLU A 385 6.65 -25.77 -0.93
N ALA A 386 7.81 -25.59 -1.55
CA ALA A 386 9.09 -25.47 -0.85
C ALA A 386 9.59 -24.02 -0.90
N LYS A 387 10.13 -23.54 0.20
CA LYS A 387 10.56 -22.15 0.33
C LYS A 387 11.86 -22.04 1.10
N ALA A 388 12.79 -21.27 0.54
CA ALA A 388 13.97 -20.77 1.26
C ALA A 388 13.88 -19.25 1.31
N TYR A 389 14.09 -18.63 2.48
CA TYR A 389 13.96 -17.19 2.61
C TYR A 389 14.95 -16.55 3.58
N PHE A 390 15.16 -15.28 3.36
CA PHE A 390 15.81 -14.36 4.28
C PHE A 390 14.89 -13.15 4.51
N SER A 391 14.65 -12.82 5.78
CA SER A 391 13.94 -11.62 6.19
C SER A 391 14.81 -10.82 7.15
N ARG A 392 14.82 -9.50 7.03
CA ARG A 392 15.52 -8.59 7.93
C ARG A 392 14.67 -7.37 8.21
N TYR A 393 14.47 -7.10 9.47
CA TYR A 393 13.94 -5.85 9.98
C TYR A 393 15.06 -5.09 10.70
N ALA A 394 15.12 -3.79 10.48
CA ALA A 394 16.00 -2.89 11.22
C ALA A 394 15.23 -1.64 11.63
N ALA A 395 15.43 -1.21 12.87
CA ALA A 395 14.93 0.06 13.38
C ALA A 395 16.07 0.81 14.06
N GLY A 396 16.11 2.13 13.92
CA GLY A 396 17.11 2.99 14.52
C GLY A 396 16.49 4.27 15.07
N PHE A 397 16.95 4.64 16.24
CA PHE A 397 16.71 5.95 16.84
C PHE A 397 18.07 6.62 17.04
N SER A 398 18.20 7.84 16.55
CA SER A 398 19.39 8.64 16.76
C SER A 398 19.04 9.98 17.37
N PHE A 399 19.93 10.44 18.23
CA PHE A 399 19.85 11.81 18.72
C PHE A 399 21.23 12.46 18.59
N ASN A 400 21.26 13.72 18.19
CA ASN A 400 22.46 14.53 18.14
C ASN A 400 22.23 15.88 18.81
N GLU A 401 23.22 16.33 19.53
CA GLU A 401 23.32 17.67 20.11
C GLU A 401 24.64 18.28 19.68
N PHE A 402 24.59 19.48 19.15
CA PHE A 402 25.75 20.24 18.77
C PHE A 402 25.66 21.63 19.37
N ILE A 403 26.65 22.01 20.17
CA ILE A 403 26.75 23.31 20.79
C ILE A 403 28.06 23.95 20.31
N ARG A 404 28.01 25.16 19.75
CA ARG A 404 29.13 25.93 19.35
C ARG A 404 29.10 27.30 20.04
N GLN A 405 30.21 27.69 20.59
CA GLN A 405 30.44 28.98 21.18
C GLN A 405 31.59 29.67 20.41
N ASP A 406 31.27 30.77 19.77
CA ASP A 406 32.26 31.62 19.09
C ASP A 406 32.56 32.81 20.02
N ALA A 407 33.75 32.87 20.62
CA ALA A 407 34.21 33.96 21.43
C ALA A 407 35.37 34.68 20.70
N MET A 408 35.18 35.96 20.40
CA MET A 408 36.19 36.84 19.73
C MET A 408 37.00 36.12 18.64
N GLU A 409 36.99 36.62 17.47
CA GLU A 409 37.55 36.26 16.15
C GLU A 409 38.35 34.95 15.95
N ASP A 410 38.86 34.28 17.01
CA ASP A 410 39.75 33.11 16.86
C ASP A 410 39.43 31.90 17.79
N ILE A 411 38.50 31.98 18.74
CA ILE A 411 38.28 30.91 19.72
C ILE A 411 36.94 30.22 19.43
N ARG A 412 37.01 29.03 18.87
CA ARG A 412 35.82 28.19 18.64
C ARG A 412 35.81 27.02 19.62
N ASN A 413 34.86 27.05 20.53
CA ASN A 413 34.58 25.92 21.39
C ASN A 413 33.36 25.17 20.83
N SER A 414 33.42 23.87 20.77
CA SER A 414 32.27 23.07 20.37
C SER A 414 32.12 21.77 21.15
N THR A 415 30.91 21.40 21.39
CA THR A 415 30.56 20.11 21.98
C THR A 415 29.63 19.39 21.03
N TYR A 416 29.95 18.15 20.70
CA TYR A 416 29.13 17.28 19.89
C TYR A 416 28.83 16.03 20.69
N LYS A 417 27.54 15.71 20.82
CA LYS A 417 27.05 14.46 21.40
C LYS A 417 26.19 13.77 20.39
N ASN A 418 26.43 12.50 20.18
CA ASN A 418 25.63 11.64 19.31
C ASN A 418 25.33 10.34 20.01
N GLY A 419 24.08 9.89 19.93
CA GLY A 419 23.66 8.59 20.40
C GLY A 419 22.84 7.91 19.31
N VAL A 420 23.14 6.65 19.03
CA VAL A 420 22.39 5.83 18.08
C VAL A 420 22.03 4.52 18.76
N ASN A 421 20.74 4.26 18.89
CA ASN A 421 20.21 2.97 19.27
C ASN A 421 19.66 2.29 18.02
N ARG A 422 20.14 1.10 17.70
CA ARG A 422 19.72 0.34 16.52
C ARG A 422 19.37 -1.08 16.93
N SER A 423 18.24 -1.57 16.45
CA SER A 423 17.82 -2.95 16.62
C SER A 423 17.65 -3.61 15.28
N ARG A 424 18.17 -4.82 15.15
CA ARG A 424 18.04 -5.64 13.95
C ARG A 424 17.52 -7.03 14.32
N THR A 425 16.53 -7.48 13.58
CA THR A 425 16.05 -8.87 13.60
C THR A 425 16.23 -9.44 12.20
N SER A 426 16.87 -10.59 12.08
CA SER A 426 17.01 -11.27 10.80
C SER A 426 16.63 -12.74 10.95
N ASP A 427 15.88 -13.25 9.97
CA ASP A 427 15.44 -14.64 9.90
C ASP A 427 15.97 -15.29 8.65
N ILE A 428 16.46 -16.51 8.80
CA ILE A 428 16.79 -17.42 7.71
C ILE A 428 15.89 -18.63 7.87
N GLY A 429 15.09 -18.94 6.88
CA GLY A 429 14.12 -20.02 6.99
C GLY A 429 14.07 -20.94 5.77
N LEU A 430 13.76 -22.19 6.07
CA LEU A 430 13.42 -23.24 5.11
C LEU A 430 12.05 -23.79 5.49
N LYS A 431 11.15 -23.94 4.52
CA LYS A 431 9.82 -24.54 4.68
C LYS A 431 9.57 -25.54 3.57
N ALA A 432 8.87 -26.62 3.88
CA ALA A 432 8.36 -27.58 2.92
C ALA A 432 6.95 -28.00 3.36
N ASP A 433 5.97 -27.61 2.57
CA ASP A 433 4.55 -27.85 2.80
C ASP A 433 4.02 -28.78 1.71
N PHE A 434 3.37 -29.85 2.12
CA PHE A 434 2.77 -30.85 1.24
C PHE A 434 1.26 -30.82 1.36
N SER A 435 0.57 -30.91 0.24
CA SER A 435 -0.88 -31.03 0.13
C SER A 435 -1.20 -32.32 -0.61
N TRP A 436 -1.92 -33.22 0.05
CA TRP A 436 -2.28 -34.54 -0.49
C TRP A 436 -3.78 -34.82 -0.38
N ARG A 437 -4.45 -34.90 -1.50
CA ARG A 437 -5.82 -35.40 -1.59
C ARG A 437 -5.80 -36.92 -1.71
N SER A 438 -5.75 -37.61 -0.55
CA SER A 438 -5.67 -39.07 -0.52
C SER A 438 -6.96 -39.76 -0.98
N SER A 439 -8.10 -39.06 -0.88
CA SER A 439 -9.41 -39.49 -1.38
C SER A 439 -10.34 -38.28 -1.53
N ASP A 440 -11.55 -38.48 -2.02
CA ASP A 440 -12.61 -37.45 -2.08
C ASP A 440 -13.02 -36.94 -0.70
N ARG A 441 -12.65 -37.64 0.38
CA ARG A 441 -13.02 -37.32 1.76
C ARG A 441 -11.87 -36.73 2.57
N HIS A 442 -10.64 -37.03 2.22
CA HIS A 442 -9.46 -36.68 3.01
C HIS A 442 -8.53 -35.78 2.24
N HIS A 443 -8.25 -34.62 2.80
CA HIS A 443 -7.28 -33.68 2.31
C HIS A 443 -6.23 -33.42 3.41
N LEU A 444 -5.15 -34.17 3.36
CA LEU A 444 -4.03 -34.04 4.27
C LEU A 444 -3.11 -32.89 3.85
N ARG A 445 -2.75 -32.05 4.80
CA ARG A 445 -1.67 -31.08 4.69
C ARG A 445 -0.66 -31.37 5.79
N TYR A 446 0.60 -31.45 5.42
CA TYR A 446 1.68 -31.69 6.37
C TYR A 446 2.93 -30.98 5.91
N GLY A 447 3.79 -30.62 6.86
CA GLY A 447 4.98 -29.89 6.51
C GLY A 447 5.95 -29.75 7.64
N THR A 448 7.09 -29.17 7.30
CA THR A 448 8.16 -28.86 8.25
C THR A 448 8.77 -27.51 7.95
N SER A 449 9.23 -26.83 8.97
CA SER A 449 9.99 -25.61 8.84
C SER A 449 11.17 -25.57 9.80
N LEU A 450 12.20 -24.87 9.38
CA LEU A 450 13.37 -24.58 10.20
C LEU A 450 13.69 -23.11 10.06
N GLN A 451 13.64 -22.35 11.16
CA GLN A 451 13.88 -20.92 11.18
C GLN A 451 15.00 -20.59 12.16
N LEU A 452 15.99 -19.85 11.70
CA LEU A 452 17.07 -19.28 12.49
C LEU A 452 16.79 -17.79 12.69
N HIS A 453 16.56 -17.39 13.93
CA HIS A 453 16.40 -16.00 14.36
C HIS A 453 17.73 -15.42 14.82
N LEU A 454 18.08 -14.25 14.34
CA LEU A 454 19.25 -13.48 14.71
C LEU A 454 18.79 -12.10 15.19
N TYR A 455 19.00 -11.82 16.47
CA TYR A 455 18.65 -10.53 17.07
C TYR A 455 19.92 -9.79 17.51
N SER A 456 20.06 -8.54 17.08
CA SER A 456 21.25 -7.71 17.33
C SER A 456 20.81 -6.28 17.67
N PRO A 457 20.57 -5.99 18.94
CA PRO A 457 20.47 -4.61 19.43
C PRO A 457 21.87 -4.01 19.54
N GLU A 458 22.03 -2.76 19.10
CA GLU A 458 23.29 -2.02 19.11
C GLU A 458 23.08 -0.65 19.73
N TYR A 459 24.00 -0.23 20.57
CA TYR A 459 24.07 1.14 21.05
C TYR A 459 25.44 1.72 20.76
N LEU A 460 25.45 2.87 20.07
CA LEU A 460 26.66 3.63 19.78
C LEU A 460 26.51 5.04 20.37
N GLY A 461 27.48 5.47 21.15
CA GLY A 461 27.55 6.82 21.68
C GLY A 461 28.88 7.48 21.37
N GLU A 462 28.83 8.78 21.11
CA GLU A 462 30.01 9.64 20.90
C GLU A 462 29.82 10.95 21.65
N ASN A 463 30.87 11.38 22.37
CA ASN A 463 30.90 12.66 23.02
C ASN A 463 32.27 13.32 22.71
N THR A 464 32.29 14.33 21.86
CA THR A 464 33.47 15.04 21.42
C THR A 464 33.40 16.47 21.91
N VAL A 465 34.44 16.93 22.61
CA VAL A 465 34.63 18.31 23.08
C VAL A 465 35.85 18.88 22.43
N VAL A 466 35.70 20.01 21.75
CA VAL A 466 36.76 20.76 21.12
C VAL A 466 36.86 22.12 21.79
N ASN A 467 38.09 22.54 22.19
CA ASN A 467 38.35 23.85 22.73
C ASN A 467 39.50 24.48 21.96
N GLN A 468 39.32 25.70 21.45
CA GLN A 468 40.34 26.46 20.68
C GLN A 468 40.94 25.65 19.50
N GLY A 469 40.14 24.72 18.91
CA GLY A 469 40.61 23.84 17.85
C GLY A 469 41.23 22.52 18.31
N ASP A 470 41.58 22.40 19.59
CA ASP A 470 42.14 21.17 20.16
C ASP A 470 41.01 20.23 20.68
N THR A 471 41.10 18.96 20.36
CA THR A 471 40.16 17.96 20.89
C THR A 471 40.54 17.62 22.33
N LEU A 472 39.75 18.09 23.29
CA LEU A 472 39.95 17.79 24.71
C LEU A 472 39.39 16.42 25.13
N LYS A 473 38.33 16.00 24.48
CA LYS A 473 37.61 14.77 24.82
C LYS A 473 37.02 14.14 23.57
N ASN A 474 37.23 12.84 23.43
CA ASN A 474 36.58 12.06 22.36
C ASN A 474 36.27 10.66 22.93
N ASP A 475 35.14 10.56 23.62
CA ASP A 475 34.67 9.30 24.15
C ASP A 475 33.79 8.65 23.13
N ARG A 476 34.11 7.42 22.80
CA ARG A 476 33.25 6.54 21.99
C ARG A 476 32.96 5.27 22.77
N PHE A 477 31.72 4.86 22.77
CA PHE A 477 31.32 3.60 23.36
C PHE A 477 30.37 2.86 22.42
N TYR A 478 30.53 1.56 22.41
CA TYR A 478 29.74 0.65 21.60
C TYR A 478 29.35 -0.54 22.47
N GLU A 479 28.08 -0.88 22.44
CA GLU A 479 27.51 -2.03 23.12
C GLU A 479 26.60 -2.77 22.16
N ASP A 480 26.74 -4.09 22.09
CA ASP A 480 25.83 -4.99 21.36
C ASP A 480 25.47 -6.19 22.24
N ASP A 481 24.33 -6.78 21.96
CA ASP A 481 23.85 -8.01 22.64
C ASP A 481 23.26 -8.96 21.60
N PHE A 482 24.16 -9.65 20.89
CA PHE A 482 23.76 -10.57 19.84
C PHE A 482 23.15 -11.85 20.40
N LYS A 483 21.91 -12.17 19.98
CA LYS A 483 21.18 -13.39 20.33
C LYS A 483 20.77 -14.17 19.11
N LYS A 484 20.75 -15.49 19.24
CA LYS A 484 20.29 -16.40 18.21
C LYS A 484 19.36 -17.45 18.77
N SER A 485 18.37 -17.85 17.99
CA SER A 485 17.45 -18.94 18.34
C SER A 485 17.18 -19.77 17.08
N LEU A 486 17.11 -21.08 17.23
CA LEU A 486 16.72 -22.01 16.18
C LEU A 486 15.36 -22.60 16.53
N GLU A 487 14.41 -22.47 15.62
CA GLU A 487 13.03 -22.91 15.77
C GLU A 487 12.67 -23.94 14.69
N PRO A 488 12.78 -25.26 14.99
CA PRO A 488 12.24 -26.32 14.17
C PRO A 488 10.75 -26.48 14.46
N ALA A 489 9.93 -26.68 13.43
CA ALA A 489 8.51 -26.98 13.55
C ALA A 489 8.07 -28.02 12.52
N ALA A 490 7.08 -28.81 12.86
CA ALA A 490 6.40 -29.73 11.97
C ALA A 490 4.90 -29.73 12.28
N TYR A 491 4.07 -29.95 11.27
CA TYR A 491 2.64 -30.00 11.44
C TYR A 491 2.02 -31.07 10.54
N ILE A 492 0.83 -31.50 10.92
CA ILE A 492 -0.07 -32.32 10.10
C ILE A 492 -1.51 -31.91 10.40
N GLU A 493 -2.31 -31.77 9.36
CA GLU A 493 -3.76 -31.56 9.44
C GLU A 493 -4.48 -32.40 8.40
N ASP A 494 -5.70 -32.86 8.73
CA ASP A 494 -6.57 -33.55 7.79
C ASP A 494 -7.93 -32.88 7.77
N GLU A 495 -8.36 -32.47 6.59
CA GLU A 495 -9.69 -31.90 6.33
C GLU A 495 -10.57 -33.04 5.82
N ILE A 496 -11.55 -33.44 6.65
CA ILE A 496 -12.38 -34.63 6.39
C ILE A 496 -13.78 -34.24 6.00
N ALA A 497 -14.17 -34.55 4.75
CA ALA A 497 -15.54 -34.37 4.30
C ALA A 497 -16.46 -35.49 4.81
N ILE A 498 -17.39 -35.13 5.69
CA ILE A 498 -18.38 -36.06 6.27
C ILE A 498 -19.74 -35.89 5.55
N GLY A 499 -19.97 -36.68 4.50
CA GLY A 499 -21.15 -36.55 3.66
C GLY A 499 -21.07 -35.33 2.72
N GLN A 500 -22.24 -34.82 2.30
CA GLN A 500 -22.30 -33.71 1.33
C GLN A 500 -22.26 -32.32 1.96
N ASN A 501 -22.48 -32.20 3.30
CA ASN A 501 -22.74 -30.93 3.96
C ASN A 501 -21.91 -30.69 5.23
N LEU A 502 -20.95 -31.54 5.55
CA LEU A 502 -20.11 -31.41 6.75
C LEU A 502 -18.66 -31.72 6.40
N THR A 503 -17.78 -30.80 6.78
CA THR A 503 -16.32 -30.95 6.67
C THR A 503 -15.70 -30.78 8.04
#